data_125cdaef92a1f5e0bb0b8893df574857
#
_entry.id   125cdaef92a1f5e0bb0b8893df574857
#
_cell.length_a   1.000
_cell.length_b   1.000
_cell.length_c   1.000
_cell.angle_alpha   90.00
_cell.angle_beta   90.00
_cell.angle_gamma   90.00
#
_symmetry.space_group_name_H-M   'P 1'
#
loop_
_entity.id
_entity.type
_entity.pdbx_description
1 polymer ?
#
loop_
_entity_poly.entity_id
_entity_poly.type
_entity_poly.pdbx_seq_one_letter_code
_entity_poly.pdbx_strand_id
1 'polypeptide(L)'
;MKRDTIQRVAAPTAILVAIPEPLATVCTESLQDGGLKVLKAGHVAAACERLPVIMPQLVVTLDDLRPEELEMLKDRCVAVGAETMAVSLKQDPRALTVQLKDAANMALIRALRRGG
;
A
#
# COMPACT_ATOMS: atom_id res chain seq x y z
N MET A 1 22.76 19.49 -10.21
CA MET A 1 22.23 19.33 -9.89
C MET A 1 21.55 19.38 -9.19
N LYS A 2 21.21 19.50 -8.93
CA LYS A 2 20.63 19.48 -8.21
C LYS A 2 19.59 19.28 -8.10
N ARG A 3 18.97 19.25 -8.53
CA ARG A 3 17.98 19.10 -8.51
C ARG A 3 17.45 18.15 -8.13
N ASP A 4 17.72 17.49 -8.24
CA ASP A 4 17.41 16.34 -7.90
C ASP A 4 16.97 16.25 -6.62
N THR A 5 17.45 16.87 -5.86
CA THR A 5 17.06 16.85 -4.60
C THR A 5 15.68 17.00 -4.49
N ILE A 6 15.18 17.74 -5.24
CA ILE A 6 13.94 18.02 -5.13
C ILE A 6 13.16 16.93 -5.26
N GLN A 7 13.53 16.24 -5.96
CA GLN A 7 12.80 15.32 -6.24
C GLN A 7 12.75 14.40 -5.32
N ARG A 8 13.27 14.64 -4.43
CA ARG A 8 13.18 13.89 -3.45
C ARG A 8 11.92 13.77 -2.88
N VAL A 9 10.97 14.37 -3.24
CA VAL A 9 9.66 14.04 -2.86
C VAL A 9 9.52 12.62 -3.21
N ALA A 10 9.43 11.76 -2.27
CA ALA A 10 9.35 10.36 -2.52
C ALA A 10 8.08 10.04 -3.29
N ALA A 11 8.17 9.14 -4.24
CA ALA A 11 7.00 8.70 -4.97
C ALA A 11 6.03 8.05 -3.99
N PRO A 12 4.72 8.26 -4.16
CA PRO A 12 3.74 7.59 -3.32
C PRO A 12 3.93 6.08 -3.42
N THR A 13 3.88 5.42 -2.28
CA THR A 13 4.23 4.00 -2.19
C THR A 13 3.11 3.20 -1.54
N ALA A 14 2.91 1.99 -2.03
CA ALA A 14 2.03 1.01 -1.42
C ALA A 14 2.85 -0.20 -1.00
N ILE A 15 2.46 -0.84 0.10
CA ILE A 15 3.08 -2.09 0.52
C ILE A 15 2.01 -3.16 0.49
N LEU A 16 2.33 -4.30 -0.15
CA LEU A 16 1.47 -5.49 -0.14
C LEU A 16 1.97 -6.40 0.98
N VAL A 17 1.08 -6.78 1.89
CA VAL A 17 1.45 -7.58 3.05
C VAL A 17 0.84 -8.97 2.96
N ALA A 18 1.69 -9.98 2.87
CA ALA A 18 1.28 -11.38 2.88
C ALA A 18 0.24 -11.75 1.81
N ILE A 19 0.34 -11.15 0.64
CA ILE A 19 -0.59 -11.43 -0.44
C ILE A 19 0.02 -12.46 -1.40
N PRO A 20 -0.62 -13.61 -1.57
CA PRO A 20 -0.07 -14.65 -2.42
C PRO A 20 -0.27 -14.38 -3.90
N GLU A 21 0.49 -15.08 -4.74
CA GLU A 21 0.26 -15.05 -6.17
C GLU A 21 -0.94 -15.92 -6.52
N PRO A 22 -1.70 -15.61 -7.58
CA PRO A 22 -1.45 -14.50 -8.51
C PRO A 22 -2.05 -13.16 -8.08
N LEU A 23 -2.67 -13.13 -6.92
CA LEU A 23 -3.31 -11.91 -6.42
C LEU A 23 -2.30 -10.76 -6.25
N ALA A 24 -1.09 -11.09 -5.78
CA ALA A 24 -0.05 -10.07 -5.61
C ALA A 24 0.28 -9.38 -6.93
N THR A 25 0.34 -10.13 -8.02
CA THR A 25 0.60 -9.55 -9.34
C THR A 25 -0.52 -8.61 -9.77
N VAL A 26 -1.78 -9.01 -9.56
CA VAL A 26 -2.91 -8.16 -9.90
C VAL A 26 -2.87 -6.87 -9.11
N CYS A 27 -2.61 -6.96 -7.81
CA CYS A 27 -2.53 -5.78 -6.96
C CYS A 27 -1.38 -4.87 -7.40
N THR A 28 -0.21 -5.46 -7.66
CA THR A 28 0.96 -4.69 -8.07
C THR A 28 0.68 -3.93 -9.36
N GLU A 29 0.17 -4.60 -10.36
CA GLU A 29 -0.07 -3.96 -11.65
C GLU A 29 -1.12 -2.85 -11.55
N SER A 30 -2.18 -3.11 -10.81
CA SER A 30 -3.25 -2.11 -10.68
C SER A 30 -2.77 -0.87 -9.94
N LEU A 31 -1.98 -1.06 -8.88
CA LEU A 31 -1.47 0.07 -8.12
C LEU A 31 -0.40 0.84 -8.88
N GLN A 32 0.46 0.14 -9.63
CA GLN A 32 1.46 0.79 -10.47
C GLN A 32 0.80 1.57 -11.58
N ASP A 33 -0.25 1.04 -12.19
CA ASP A 33 -1.00 1.75 -13.21
C ASP A 33 -1.62 3.02 -12.62
N GLY A 34 -1.94 3.00 -11.35
CA GLY A 34 -2.47 4.16 -10.65
C GLY A 34 -1.40 5.15 -10.21
N GLY A 35 -0.14 4.86 -10.48
CA GLY A 35 0.95 5.80 -10.17
C GLY A 35 1.71 5.54 -8.88
N LEU A 36 1.46 4.41 -8.21
CA LEU A 36 2.15 4.11 -6.96
C LEU A 36 3.36 3.20 -7.20
N LYS A 37 4.39 3.39 -6.40
CA LYS A 37 5.47 2.44 -6.32
C LYS A 37 4.99 1.33 -5.40
N VAL A 38 5.25 0.07 -5.72
CA VAL A 38 4.75 -1.06 -4.94
C VAL A 38 5.89 -1.89 -4.38
N LEU A 39 5.83 -2.14 -3.08
CA LEU A 39 6.78 -3.00 -2.39
C LEU A 39 6.01 -4.16 -1.77
N LYS A 40 6.68 -5.27 -1.50
CA LYS A 40 6.04 -6.45 -0.94
C LYS A 40 6.68 -6.82 0.38
N ALA A 41 5.87 -7.26 1.33
CA ALA A 41 6.34 -7.85 2.57
C ALA A 41 5.70 -9.22 2.71
N GLY A 42 6.48 -10.22 3.06
CA GLY A 42 5.99 -11.60 3.12
C GLY A 42 5.08 -11.89 4.29
N HIS A 43 5.16 -11.08 5.35
CA HIS A 43 4.32 -11.26 6.52
C HIS A 43 4.19 -9.95 7.29
N VAL A 44 3.27 -9.93 8.23
CA VAL A 44 2.91 -8.71 8.95
C VAL A 44 4.10 -8.12 9.73
N ALA A 45 4.88 -8.96 10.39
CA ALA A 45 6.01 -8.45 11.17
C ALA A 45 7.02 -7.71 10.29
N ALA A 46 7.32 -8.24 9.12
CA ALA A 46 8.24 -7.59 8.19
C ALA A 46 7.68 -6.25 7.71
N ALA A 47 6.37 -6.20 7.46
CA ALA A 47 5.73 -4.96 7.05
C ALA A 47 5.83 -3.92 8.15
N CYS A 48 5.54 -4.32 9.38
CA CYS A 48 5.57 -3.39 10.51
C CYS A 48 6.96 -2.78 10.72
N GLU A 49 8.01 -3.55 10.48
CA GLU A 49 9.37 -3.03 10.59
C GLU A 49 9.69 -1.99 9.52
N ARG A 50 9.09 -2.14 8.35
CA ARG A 50 9.37 -1.25 7.24
C ARG A 50 8.55 0.02 7.23
N LEU A 51 7.40 0.02 7.88
CA LEU A 51 6.49 1.16 7.83
C LEU A 51 7.13 2.49 8.23
N PRO A 52 7.87 2.57 9.34
CA PRO A 52 8.46 3.86 9.71
C PRO A 52 9.58 4.32 8.76
N VAL A 53 10.18 3.40 8.02
CA VAL A 53 11.25 3.73 7.08
C VAL A 53 10.66 4.14 5.74
N ILE A 54 9.70 3.40 5.24
CA ILE A 54 9.13 3.61 3.92
C ILE A 54 8.08 4.70 3.91
N MET A 55 7.32 4.81 4.97
CA MET A 55 6.22 5.77 5.10
C MET A 55 5.27 5.68 3.90
N PRO A 56 4.66 4.51 3.68
CA PRO A 56 3.79 4.34 2.52
C PRO A 56 2.48 5.12 2.67
N GLN A 57 1.81 5.34 1.55
CA GLN A 57 0.50 5.98 1.56
C GLN A 57 -0.60 4.92 1.74
N LEU A 58 -0.34 3.70 1.30
CA LEU A 58 -1.34 2.64 1.30
C LEU A 58 -0.70 1.31 1.70
N VAL A 59 -1.41 0.54 2.51
CA VAL A 59 -0.99 -0.81 2.87
C VAL A 59 -2.14 -1.75 2.51
N VAL A 60 -1.85 -2.75 1.67
CA VAL A 60 -2.87 -3.69 1.21
C VAL A 60 -2.58 -5.05 1.82
N THR A 61 -3.56 -5.66 2.43
CA THR A 61 -3.42 -6.97 3.06
C THR A 61 -4.60 -7.86 2.71
N LEU A 62 -4.52 -9.14 3.06
CA LEU A 62 -5.66 -10.03 2.90
C LEU A 62 -6.65 -9.81 4.03
N ASP A 63 -7.90 -10.10 3.75
CA ASP A 63 -8.96 -9.93 4.74
C ASP A 63 -9.03 -11.07 5.75
N ASP A 64 -8.18 -12.09 5.59
CA ASP A 64 -8.20 -13.24 6.49
C ASP A 64 -7.01 -13.27 7.47
N LEU A 65 -6.38 -12.15 7.72
CA LEU A 65 -5.34 -12.09 8.75
C LEU A 65 -5.94 -12.38 10.12
N ARG A 66 -5.14 -12.93 11.00
CA ARG A 66 -5.59 -13.13 12.38
C ARG A 66 -5.89 -11.77 13.00
N PRO A 67 -6.91 -11.69 13.88
CA PRO A 67 -7.29 -10.40 14.44
C PRO A 67 -6.16 -9.62 15.10
N GLU A 68 -5.26 -10.30 15.82
CA GLU A 68 -4.17 -9.61 16.48
C GLU A 68 -3.14 -9.07 15.49
N GLU A 69 -2.93 -9.77 14.37
CA GLU A 69 -2.04 -9.27 13.33
C GLU A 69 -2.64 -8.07 12.62
N LEU A 70 -3.92 -8.13 12.34
CA LEU A 70 -4.61 -7.03 11.68
C LEU A 70 -4.60 -5.79 12.57
N GLU A 71 -4.85 -5.96 13.86
CA GLU A 71 -4.83 -4.86 14.80
C GLU A 71 -3.46 -4.21 14.87
N MET A 72 -2.41 -5.02 14.98
CA MET A 72 -1.06 -4.50 15.01
C MET A 72 -0.71 -3.74 13.75
N LEU A 73 -1.08 -4.30 12.60
CA LEU A 73 -0.83 -3.65 11.32
C LEU A 73 -1.56 -2.32 11.22
N LYS A 74 -2.82 -2.28 11.61
CA LYS A 74 -3.60 -1.05 11.58
C LYS A 74 -3.01 0.02 12.49
N ASP A 75 -2.59 -0.36 13.69
CA ASP A 75 -2.00 0.59 14.62
C ASP A 75 -0.73 1.20 14.05
N ARG A 76 0.11 0.39 13.43
CA ARG A 76 1.34 0.88 12.83
C ARG A 76 1.06 1.75 11.62
N CYS A 77 0.03 1.43 10.84
CA CYS A 77 -0.36 2.24 9.69
C CYS A 77 -0.84 3.62 10.14
N VAL A 78 -1.65 3.67 11.19
CA VAL A 78 -2.11 4.93 11.74
C VAL A 78 -0.92 5.79 12.17
N ALA A 79 0.06 5.18 12.82
CA ALA A 79 1.22 5.91 13.32
C ALA A 79 2.03 6.57 12.20
N VAL A 80 2.04 6.00 11.00
CA VAL A 80 2.78 6.58 9.87
C VAL A 80 1.86 7.29 8.86
N GLY A 81 0.58 7.35 9.15
CA GLY A 81 -0.36 8.04 8.26
C GLY A 81 -0.75 7.28 7.01
N ALA A 82 -0.63 5.95 7.03
CA ALA A 82 -0.99 5.13 5.88
C ALA A 82 -2.42 4.64 5.98
N GLU A 83 -3.09 4.53 4.82
CA GLU A 83 -4.40 3.90 4.76
C GLU A 83 -4.22 2.40 4.66
N THR A 84 -5.15 1.65 5.21
CA THR A 84 -5.14 0.20 5.14
C THR A 84 -6.31 -0.29 4.30
N MET A 85 -6.05 -1.23 3.41
CA MET A 85 -7.07 -1.81 2.55
C MET A 85 -6.96 -3.32 2.61
N ALA A 86 -8.09 -4.00 2.78
CA ALA A 86 -8.11 -5.46 2.78
C ALA A 86 -8.68 -5.96 1.46
N VAL A 87 -8.06 -7.00 0.91
CA VAL A 87 -8.55 -7.64 -0.31
C VAL A 87 -8.81 -9.11 -0.04
N SER A 88 -9.68 -9.72 -0.83
CA SER A 88 -10.07 -11.11 -0.65
C SER A 88 -9.61 -11.95 -1.82
N LEU A 89 -9.21 -13.19 -1.53
CA LEU A 89 -8.88 -14.14 -2.58
C LEU A 89 -10.10 -14.51 -3.42
N LYS A 90 -11.30 -14.28 -2.88
CA LYS A 90 -12.53 -14.62 -3.57
C LYS A 90 -13.14 -13.46 -4.34
N GLN A 91 -12.50 -12.31 -4.31
CA GLN A 91 -13.06 -11.12 -4.93
C GLN A 91 -12.96 -11.21 -6.45
N ASP A 92 -13.98 -10.71 -7.15
CA ASP A 92 -13.97 -10.67 -8.60
C ASP A 92 -12.79 -9.81 -9.08
N PRO A 93 -11.96 -10.30 -10.00
CA PRO A 93 -10.78 -9.56 -10.44
C PRO A 93 -11.08 -8.17 -11.01
N ARG A 94 -12.21 -7.99 -11.70
CA ARG A 94 -12.57 -6.70 -12.26
C ARG A 94 -12.92 -5.71 -11.15
N ALA A 95 -13.70 -6.17 -10.17
CA ALA A 95 -14.08 -5.33 -9.04
C ALA A 95 -12.84 -4.98 -8.23
N LEU A 96 -11.93 -5.92 -8.07
CA LEU A 96 -10.69 -5.69 -7.36
C LEU A 96 -9.84 -4.65 -8.06
N THR A 97 -9.71 -4.73 -9.38
CA THR A 97 -8.92 -3.77 -10.14
C THR A 97 -9.46 -2.36 -9.97
N VAL A 98 -10.79 -2.19 -10.04
CA VAL A 98 -11.41 -0.89 -9.85
C VAL A 98 -11.13 -0.36 -8.44
N GLN A 99 -11.29 -1.22 -7.44
CA GLN A 99 -11.05 -0.85 -6.06
C GLN A 99 -9.59 -0.42 -5.84
N LEU A 100 -8.64 -1.15 -6.42
CA LEU A 100 -7.23 -0.82 -6.27
C LEU A 100 -6.87 0.49 -6.98
N LYS A 101 -7.43 0.73 -8.15
CA LYS A 101 -7.19 1.98 -8.85
C LYS A 101 -7.77 3.16 -8.11
N ASP A 102 -8.94 3.00 -7.52
CA ASP A 102 -9.54 4.05 -6.70
C ASP A 102 -8.66 4.33 -5.47
N ALA A 103 -8.16 3.28 -4.83
CA ALA A 103 -7.29 3.43 -3.66
C ALA A 103 -5.99 4.14 -4.05
N ALA A 104 -5.42 3.79 -5.21
CA ALA A 104 -4.21 4.44 -5.69
C ALA A 104 -4.46 5.93 -5.96
N ASN A 105 -5.58 6.25 -6.57
CA ASN A 105 -5.94 7.63 -6.85
C ASN A 105 -6.08 8.44 -5.56
N MET A 106 -6.73 7.89 -4.57
CA MET A 106 -6.88 8.57 -3.28
C MET A 106 -5.53 8.74 -2.58
N ALA A 107 -4.65 7.76 -2.69
CA ALA A 107 -3.32 7.84 -2.11
C ALA A 107 -2.50 8.94 -2.77
N LEU A 108 -2.61 9.08 -4.10
CA LEU A 108 -1.93 10.15 -4.81
C LEU A 108 -2.44 11.52 -4.39
N ILE A 109 -3.74 11.67 -4.24
CA ILE A 109 -4.33 12.93 -3.82
C ILE A 109 -3.82 13.32 -2.44
N ARG A 110 -3.76 12.36 -1.51
CA ARG A 110 -3.25 12.63 -0.17
C ARG A 110 -1.76 13.01 -0.20
N ALA A 111 -0.99 12.33 -1.03
CA ALA A 111 0.43 12.62 -1.16
C ALA A 111 0.66 14.02 -1.70
N LEU A 112 -0.13 14.44 -2.69
CA LEU A 112 -0.03 15.78 -3.24
C LEU A 112 -0.39 16.84 -2.21
N ARG A 113 -1.42 16.59 -1.41
CA ARG A 113 -1.80 17.53 -0.35
C ARG A 113 -0.71 17.68 0.69
N ARG A 114 -0.07 16.57 1.06
CA ARG A 114 1.00 16.65 2.04
C ARG A 114 2.23 17.34 1.48
N GLY A 115 2.51 17.10 0.21
CA GLY A 115 3.67 17.67 -0.43
C GLY A 115 3.50 19.14 -0.72
N GLY A 116 2.25 19.55 -0.80
CA GLY A 116 1.95 20.93 -1.06
C GLY A 116 1.88 21.73 0.19
#